data_299fc2e329f0cd51470de39a8bb9c5eb
#
_entry.id   299fc2e329f0cd51470de39a8bb9c5eb
#
_cell.length_a   1.000
_cell.length_b   1.000
_cell.length_c   1.000
_cell.angle_alpha   90.00
_cell.angle_beta   90.00
_cell.angle_gamma   90.00
#
_symmetry.space_group_name_H-M   'P 1'
#
loop_
_entity.id
_entity.type
_entity.pdbx_description
1 polymer ?
#
loop_
_entity_poly.entity_id
_entity_poly.type
_entity_poly.pdbx_seq_one_letter_code
_entity_poly.pdbx_strand_id
1 'polypeptide(L)'
;LNFYGEYYQHSLMPKTFKPADSEAGRPQIFLSATGPLMTTVAAETADGFIMHPFSTESYIRKVNLPLITAGLEAVELERSDYAIDFSPLIATGESDEAIERAIEQVRGRIAFYGSTPGYKMVLDHHGWGDLQEALNRLMKARRTDEMASLIDDEVLAAFAVIGAPDEIGPQLLARYGDIVDRLSIQPEGLSETALGDLLDDLKAVPEA
;
A
#
# COMPACT_ATOMS: atom_id res chain seq x y z
N LEU A 1 12.30 -23.13 22.65
CA LEU A 1 10.97 -22.85 22.14
C LEU A 1 9.99 -23.89 22.69
N ASN A 2 8.92 -23.45 23.28
CA ASN A 2 7.89 -24.34 23.84
C ASN A 2 6.53 -23.62 23.76
N PHE A 3 6.03 -23.48 22.53
CA PHE A 3 4.77 -22.80 22.25
C PHE A 3 3.71 -23.83 21.85
N TYR A 4 2.61 -23.84 22.58
CA TYR A 4 1.41 -24.66 22.33
C TYR A 4 0.20 -23.75 22.24
N GLY A 5 -0.11 -23.29 21.03
CA GLY A 5 -1.30 -22.49 20.74
C GLY A 5 -2.46 -23.34 20.24
N GLU A 6 -3.60 -22.71 20.07
CA GLU A 6 -4.81 -23.35 19.53
C GLU A 6 -4.62 -23.85 18.09
N TYR A 7 -3.90 -23.07 17.26
CA TYR A 7 -3.71 -23.35 15.84
C TYR A 7 -2.32 -23.87 15.48
N TYR A 8 -1.28 -23.56 16.32
CA TYR A 8 0.11 -23.89 16.03
C TYR A 8 0.81 -24.45 17.25
N GLN A 9 1.75 -25.37 17.03
CA GLN A 9 2.67 -25.89 18.04
C GLN A 9 4.09 -25.77 17.53
N HIS A 10 4.95 -25.11 18.28
CA HIS A 10 6.38 -24.97 18.00
C HIS A 10 7.20 -25.38 19.22
N SER A 11 7.70 -26.60 19.21
CA SER A 11 8.44 -27.17 20.34
C SER A 11 9.91 -27.51 20.00
N LEU A 12 10.32 -27.32 18.75
CA LEU A 12 11.67 -27.65 18.30
C LEU A 12 12.45 -26.38 17.92
N MET A 13 13.46 -26.06 18.72
CA MET A 13 14.46 -25.03 18.42
C MET A 13 15.84 -25.56 18.85
N PRO A 14 16.54 -26.32 18.01
CA PRO A 14 17.92 -26.74 18.28
C PRO A 14 18.83 -25.53 18.47
N LYS A 15 19.84 -25.65 19.31
CA LYS A 15 20.79 -24.56 19.58
C LYS A 15 21.42 -23.98 18.30
N THR A 16 21.61 -24.82 17.28
CA THR A 16 22.19 -24.46 15.98
C THR A 16 21.32 -23.44 15.21
N PHE A 17 20.01 -23.42 15.44
CA PHE A 17 19.07 -22.51 14.78
C PHE A 17 18.66 -21.34 15.67
N LYS A 18 19.05 -21.34 16.94
CA LYS A 18 18.82 -20.20 17.82
C LYS A 18 19.76 -19.07 17.40
N PRO A 19 19.24 -17.91 16.94
CA PRO A 19 20.09 -16.75 16.66
C PRO A 19 20.80 -16.30 17.94
N ALA A 20 21.99 -15.74 17.80
CA ALA A 20 22.65 -15.03 18.88
C ALA A 20 21.80 -13.83 19.32
N ASP A 21 21.93 -13.44 20.59
CA ASP A 21 21.30 -12.21 21.06
C ASP A 21 21.89 -11.02 20.26
N SER A 22 21.01 -10.15 19.78
CA SER A 22 21.38 -8.98 18.97
C SER A 22 21.31 -7.72 19.82
N GLU A 23 22.33 -6.87 19.75
CA GLU A 23 22.31 -5.53 20.37
C GLU A 23 21.21 -4.64 19.77
N ALA A 24 20.79 -4.90 18.53
CA ALA A 24 19.67 -4.21 17.88
C ALA A 24 18.28 -4.61 18.43
N GLY A 25 18.20 -5.55 19.34
CA GLY A 25 16.95 -6.07 19.89
C GLY A 25 16.18 -6.97 18.91
N ARG A 26 14.88 -7.09 19.10
CA ARG A 26 14.03 -7.85 18.20
C ARG A 26 13.72 -7.04 16.92
N PRO A 27 13.64 -7.68 15.75
CA PRO A 27 13.18 -7.00 14.54
C PRO A 27 11.71 -6.57 14.69
N GLN A 28 11.37 -5.43 14.09
CA GLN A 28 9.98 -5.00 13.98
C GLN A 28 9.23 -5.91 13.01
N ILE A 29 7.96 -6.18 13.33
CA ILE A 29 7.07 -7.01 12.51
C ILE A 29 6.00 -6.10 11.91
N PHE A 30 5.95 -6.06 10.59
CA PHE A 30 4.91 -5.34 9.85
C PHE A 30 3.94 -6.32 9.22
N LEU A 31 2.64 -6.06 9.33
CA LEU A 31 1.61 -6.84 8.63
C LEU A 31 1.01 -6.05 7.50
N SER A 32 0.85 -6.72 6.35
CA SER A 32 0.13 -6.14 5.21
C SER A 32 -1.32 -6.63 5.21
N ALA A 33 -2.24 -5.70 4.97
CA ALA A 33 -3.65 -6.02 4.80
C ALA A 33 -4.37 -5.03 3.86
N THR A 34 -5.51 -5.48 3.32
CA THR A 34 -6.43 -4.64 2.55
C THR A 34 -7.79 -4.60 3.23
N GLY A 35 -8.25 -5.72 3.79
CA GLY A 35 -9.58 -5.84 4.38
C GLY A 35 -9.63 -5.43 5.86
N PRO A 36 -10.82 -5.01 6.34
CA PRO A 36 -10.99 -4.47 7.70
C PRO A 36 -10.49 -5.38 8.81
N LEU A 37 -10.83 -6.67 8.77
CA LEU A 37 -10.44 -7.63 9.81
C LEU A 37 -8.92 -7.69 9.99
N MET A 38 -8.18 -7.86 8.89
CA MET A 38 -6.72 -7.95 8.97
C MET A 38 -6.07 -6.61 9.28
N THR A 39 -6.69 -5.48 8.92
CA THR A 39 -6.23 -4.15 9.35
C THR A 39 -6.32 -4.01 10.86
N THR A 40 -7.42 -4.42 11.48
CA THR A 40 -7.57 -4.45 12.94
C THR A 40 -6.53 -5.37 13.59
N VAL A 41 -6.38 -6.61 13.09
CA VAL A 41 -5.38 -7.56 13.61
C VAL A 41 -3.97 -6.97 13.52
N ALA A 42 -3.63 -6.30 12.43
CA ALA A 42 -2.32 -5.67 12.28
C ALA A 42 -2.08 -4.58 13.34
N ALA A 43 -3.09 -3.74 13.61
CA ALA A 43 -3.01 -2.70 14.62
C ALA A 43 -2.89 -3.25 16.06
N GLU A 44 -3.54 -4.38 16.34
CA GLU A 44 -3.52 -5.00 17.67
C GLU A 44 -2.27 -5.86 17.95
N THR A 45 -1.54 -6.31 16.91
CA THR A 45 -0.51 -7.36 17.10
C THR A 45 0.84 -7.10 16.48
N ALA A 46 0.96 -6.12 15.56
CA ALA A 46 2.20 -5.82 14.85
C ALA A 46 2.83 -4.50 15.31
N ASP A 47 4.07 -4.28 14.91
CA ASP A 47 4.80 -3.02 15.15
C ASP A 47 4.52 -1.98 14.07
N GLY A 48 3.82 -2.38 12.99
CA GLY A 48 3.45 -1.48 11.91
C GLY A 48 2.59 -2.16 10.84
N PHE A 49 2.08 -1.34 9.93
CA PHE A 49 1.16 -1.70 8.88
C PHE A 49 1.75 -1.41 7.50
N ILE A 50 1.73 -2.39 6.61
CA ILE A 50 2.05 -2.19 5.20
C ILE A 50 0.74 -2.09 4.43
N MET A 51 0.43 -0.90 3.98
CA MET A 51 -0.78 -0.63 3.23
C MET A 51 -0.66 -1.15 1.81
N HIS A 52 -1.70 -1.85 1.34
CA HIS A 52 -1.69 -2.40 -0.01
C HIS A 52 -1.79 -1.28 -1.07
N PRO A 53 -1.02 -1.34 -2.18
CA PRO A 53 -1.06 -0.31 -3.24
C PRO A 53 -2.46 -0.08 -3.84
N PHE A 54 -3.33 -1.09 -3.79
CA PHE A 54 -4.74 -0.98 -4.20
C PHE A 54 -5.58 -0.37 -3.09
N SER A 55 -5.19 0.83 -2.64
CA SER A 55 -5.92 1.63 -1.65
C SER A 55 -6.00 3.07 -2.15
N THR A 56 -7.18 3.66 -2.08
CA THR A 56 -7.38 5.08 -2.40
C THR A 56 -7.25 5.93 -1.14
N GLU A 57 -6.90 7.20 -1.27
CA GLU A 57 -6.87 8.13 -0.15
C GLU A 57 -8.18 8.11 0.65
N SER A 58 -9.32 8.13 -0.05
CA SER A 58 -10.64 8.08 0.60
C SER A 58 -10.87 6.80 1.41
N TYR A 59 -10.45 5.64 0.88
CA TYR A 59 -10.56 4.37 1.58
C TYR A 59 -9.63 4.32 2.81
N ILE A 60 -8.40 4.80 2.64
CA ILE A 60 -7.45 4.93 3.75
C ILE A 60 -8.02 5.75 4.89
N ARG A 61 -8.46 6.99 4.58
CA ARG A 61 -8.97 7.93 5.60
C ARG A 61 -10.26 7.47 6.27
N LYS A 62 -11.18 6.86 5.52
CA LYS A 62 -12.51 6.52 6.02
C LYS A 62 -12.64 5.09 6.54
N VAL A 63 -11.72 4.20 6.17
CA VAL A 63 -11.78 2.77 6.56
C VAL A 63 -10.53 2.36 7.32
N ASN A 64 -9.34 2.45 6.71
CA ASN A 64 -8.13 1.92 7.35
C ASN A 64 -7.75 2.70 8.62
N LEU A 65 -7.65 4.03 8.56
CA LEU A 65 -7.23 4.83 9.71
C LEU A 65 -8.13 4.66 10.94
N PRO A 66 -9.47 4.71 10.83
CA PRO A 66 -10.33 4.45 11.99
C PRO A 66 -10.13 3.06 12.61
N LEU A 67 -9.90 2.03 11.79
CA LEU A 67 -9.63 0.68 12.26
C LEU A 67 -8.26 0.56 12.93
N ILE A 68 -7.25 1.21 12.38
CA ILE A 68 -5.92 1.27 12.99
C ILE A 68 -6.00 1.99 14.34
N THR A 69 -6.63 3.16 14.40
CA THR A 69 -6.81 3.93 15.65
C THR A 69 -7.50 3.07 16.71
N ALA A 70 -8.63 2.47 16.39
CA ALA A 70 -9.37 1.62 17.32
C ALA A 70 -8.56 0.39 17.79
N GLY A 71 -7.80 -0.22 16.90
CA GLY A 71 -6.92 -1.35 17.24
C GLY A 71 -5.78 -0.97 18.17
N LEU A 72 -5.13 0.19 17.93
CA LEU A 72 -4.08 0.72 18.80
C LEU A 72 -4.62 1.08 20.18
N GLU A 73 -5.79 1.74 20.25
CA GLU A 73 -6.47 2.05 21.51
C GLU A 73 -6.78 0.79 22.32
N ALA A 74 -7.20 -0.30 21.66
CA ALA A 74 -7.51 -1.57 22.32
C ALA A 74 -6.31 -2.23 23.00
N VAL A 75 -5.08 -1.93 22.54
CA VAL A 75 -3.83 -2.45 23.12
C VAL A 75 -3.01 -1.37 23.82
N GLU A 76 -3.60 -0.19 24.06
CA GLU A 76 -2.95 0.94 24.75
C GLU A 76 -1.63 1.38 24.10
N LEU A 77 -1.55 1.35 22.76
CA LEU A 77 -0.39 1.77 21.96
C LEU A 77 -0.64 3.16 21.35
N GLU A 78 0.34 4.05 21.50
CA GLU A 78 0.26 5.38 20.88
C GLU A 78 0.51 5.31 19.37
N ARG A 79 -0.14 6.19 18.60
CA ARG A 79 0.05 6.27 17.15
C ARG A 79 1.52 6.52 16.75
N SER A 80 2.27 7.27 17.55
CA SER A 80 3.69 7.55 17.34
C SER A 80 4.60 6.33 17.43
N ASP A 81 4.14 5.27 18.10
CA ASP A 81 4.89 4.03 18.26
C ASP A 81 4.54 2.96 17.21
N TYR A 82 3.65 3.31 16.28
CA TYR A 82 3.16 2.43 15.23
C TYR A 82 3.43 3.01 13.84
N ALA A 83 4.21 2.31 13.02
CA ALA A 83 4.58 2.80 11.71
C ALA A 83 3.60 2.34 10.61
N ILE A 84 3.20 3.26 9.73
CA ILE A 84 2.41 2.98 8.53
C ILE A 84 3.30 3.16 7.30
N ASP A 85 3.50 2.08 6.54
CA ASP A 85 4.22 2.08 5.25
C ASP A 85 3.21 2.00 4.10
N PHE A 86 3.42 2.79 3.07
CA PHE A 86 2.58 2.79 1.88
C PHE A 86 3.41 2.88 0.59
N SER A 87 3.06 2.07 -0.38
CA SER A 87 3.60 2.13 -1.75
C SER A 87 2.51 2.57 -2.72
N PRO A 88 2.31 3.87 -2.94
CA PRO A 88 1.29 4.39 -3.84
C PRO A 88 1.56 4.01 -5.29
N LEU A 89 0.50 3.95 -6.10
CA LEU A 89 0.62 3.83 -7.54
C LEU A 89 1.02 5.19 -8.12
N ILE A 90 2.09 5.22 -8.89
CA ILE A 90 2.63 6.43 -9.50
C ILE A 90 2.75 6.23 -11.00
N ALA A 91 2.28 7.19 -11.78
CA ALA A 91 2.48 7.27 -13.22
C ALA A 91 3.28 8.53 -13.53
N THR A 92 4.58 8.39 -13.81
CA THR A 92 5.50 9.49 -14.06
C THR A 92 6.47 9.17 -15.19
N GLY A 93 7.16 10.17 -15.68
CA GLY A 93 8.17 10.03 -16.73
C GLY A 93 8.76 11.38 -17.11
N GLU A 94 9.91 11.38 -17.77
CA GLU A 94 10.65 12.59 -18.18
C GLU A 94 10.17 13.18 -19.52
N SER A 95 9.09 12.63 -20.10
CA SER A 95 8.39 13.17 -21.27
C SER A 95 6.92 12.80 -21.25
N ASP A 96 6.08 13.53 -21.99
CA ASP A 96 4.65 13.27 -22.10
C ASP A 96 4.38 11.81 -22.55
N GLU A 97 5.14 11.31 -23.53
CA GLU A 97 4.98 9.93 -23.99
C GLU A 97 5.42 8.90 -22.94
N ALA A 98 6.36 9.25 -22.06
CA ALA A 98 6.75 8.38 -20.95
C ALA A 98 5.66 8.35 -19.88
N ILE A 99 5.05 9.49 -19.58
CA ILE A 99 3.92 9.60 -18.65
C ILE A 99 2.71 8.82 -19.19
N GLU A 100 2.37 8.97 -20.48
CA GLU A 100 1.27 8.21 -21.10
C GLU A 100 1.48 6.69 -21.00
N ARG A 101 2.70 6.22 -21.26
CA ARG A 101 3.03 4.78 -21.09
C ARG A 101 2.90 4.34 -19.62
N ALA A 102 3.34 5.17 -18.68
CA ALA A 102 3.22 4.88 -17.25
C ALA A 102 1.74 4.84 -16.82
N ILE A 103 0.90 5.72 -17.34
CA ILE A 103 -0.55 5.71 -17.11
C ILE A 103 -1.16 4.37 -17.55
N GLU A 104 -0.85 3.90 -18.77
CA GLU A 104 -1.38 2.63 -19.26
C GLU A 104 -0.91 1.43 -18.41
N GLN A 105 0.33 1.43 -17.94
CA GLN A 105 0.83 0.41 -17.01
C GLN A 105 0.09 0.45 -15.67
N VAL A 106 -0.16 1.64 -15.14
CA VAL A 106 -0.91 1.80 -13.88
C VAL A 106 -2.37 1.38 -14.04
N ARG A 107 -3.03 1.72 -15.17
CA ARG A 107 -4.38 1.20 -15.48
C ARG A 107 -4.40 -0.33 -15.47
N GLY A 108 -3.41 -0.95 -16.11
CA GLY A 108 -3.27 -2.41 -16.10
C GLY A 108 -3.11 -2.99 -14.68
N ARG A 109 -2.32 -2.33 -13.85
CA ARG A 109 -2.09 -2.74 -12.44
C ARG A 109 -3.35 -2.57 -11.59
N ILE A 110 -4.07 -1.45 -11.73
CA ILE A 110 -5.36 -1.23 -11.06
C ILE A 110 -6.37 -2.30 -11.49
N ALA A 111 -6.47 -2.58 -12.80
CA ALA A 111 -7.38 -3.57 -13.34
C ALA A 111 -7.06 -4.97 -12.82
N PHE A 112 -5.77 -5.34 -12.75
CA PHE A 112 -5.32 -6.61 -12.19
C PHE A 112 -5.74 -6.77 -10.73
N TYR A 113 -5.42 -5.80 -9.88
CA TYR A 113 -5.81 -5.84 -8.46
C TYR A 113 -7.34 -5.83 -8.31
N GLY A 114 -8.01 -4.93 -9.05
CA GLY A 114 -9.47 -4.78 -9.05
C GLY A 114 -10.22 -6.04 -9.46
N SER A 115 -9.59 -6.95 -10.22
CA SER A 115 -10.19 -8.25 -10.59
C SER A 115 -10.28 -9.23 -9.42
N THR A 116 -9.51 -9.00 -8.36
CA THR A 116 -9.41 -9.90 -7.20
C THR A 116 -10.60 -9.71 -6.26
N PRO A 117 -11.42 -10.77 -5.99
CA PRO A 117 -12.59 -10.63 -5.12
C PRO A 117 -12.26 -10.09 -3.72
N GLY A 118 -11.11 -10.43 -3.18
CA GLY A 118 -10.66 -9.96 -1.86
C GLY A 118 -10.40 -8.46 -1.78
N TYR A 119 -10.33 -7.75 -2.91
CA TYR A 119 -10.12 -6.30 -2.97
C TYR A 119 -11.38 -5.53 -3.37
N LYS A 120 -12.51 -6.21 -3.61
CA LYS A 120 -13.80 -5.60 -4.01
C LYS A 120 -14.22 -4.49 -3.08
N MET A 121 -13.94 -4.60 -1.79
CA MET A 121 -14.34 -3.62 -0.78
C MET A 121 -13.80 -2.20 -1.05
N VAL A 122 -12.62 -2.08 -1.68
CA VAL A 122 -12.08 -0.77 -2.06
C VAL A 122 -12.91 -0.14 -3.18
N LEU A 123 -13.31 -0.94 -4.17
CA LEU A 123 -14.20 -0.49 -5.26
C LEU A 123 -15.61 -0.19 -4.75
N ASP A 124 -16.16 -1.04 -3.89
CA ASP A 124 -17.48 -0.84 -3.29
C ASP A 124 -17.56 0.47 -2.48
N HIS A 125 -16.46 0.86 -1.82
CA HIS A 125 -16.36 2.14 -1.11
C HIS A 125 -16.63 3.35 -2.00
N HIS A 126 -16.28 3.25 -3.28
CA HIS A 126 -16.51 4.28 -4.29
C HIS A 126 -17.80 4.08 -5.11
N GLY A 127 -18.54 3.00 -4.86
CA GLY A 127 -19.69 2.63 -5.68
C GLY A 127 -19.34 1.94 -7.00
N TRP A 128 -18.08 1.50 -7.17
CA TRP A 128 -17.60 0.84 -8.40
C TRP A 128 -17.63 -0.70 -8.31
N GLY A 129 -18.54 -1.27 -7.53
CA GLY A 129 -18.62 -2.73 -7.36
C GLY A 129 -18.81 -3.51 -8.66
N ASP A 130 -19.54 -2.96 -9.63
CA ASP A 130 -19.75 -3.58 -10.96
C ASP A 130 -18.45 -3.69 -11.76
N LEU A 131 -17.50 -2.75 -11.57
CA LEU A 131 -16.18 -2.80 -12.19
C LEU A 131 -15.42 -4.05 -11.75
N GLN A 132 -15.45 -4.40 -10.46
CA GLN A 132 -14.82 -5.63 -9.97
C GLN A 132 -15.36 -6.87 -10.69
N GLU A 133 -16.66 -6.96 -10.87
CA GLU A 133 -17.29 -8.11 -11.52
C GLU A 133 -16.91 -8.20 -13.00
N ALA A 134 -16.85 -7.06 -13.69
CA ALA A 134 -16.41 -6.99 -15.09
C ALA A 134 -14.93 -7.41 -15.24
N LEU A 135 -14.05 -6.89 -14.40
CA LEU A 135 -12.62 -7.25 -14.39
C LEU A 135 -12.41 -8.72 -14.06
N ASN A 136 -13.13 -9.25 -13.07
CA ASN A 136 -13.04 -10.67 -12.69
C ASN A 136 -13.52 -11.61 -13.82
N ARG A 137 -14.55 -11.22 -14.58
CA ARG A 137 -15.00 -11.99 -15.77
C ARG A 137 -13.91 -12.01 -16.85
N LEU A 138 -13.27 -10.88 -17.15
CA LEU A 138 -12.17 -10.82 -18.13
C LEU A 138 -10.95 -11.64 -17.68
N MET A 139 -10.58 -11.53 -16.40
CA MET A 139 -9.50 -12.32 -15.82
C MET A 139 -9.76 -13.83 -15.96
N LYS A 140 -10.95 -14.32 -15.62
CA LYS A 140 -11.32 -15.73 -15.78
C LYS A 140 -11.37 -16.18 -17.24
N ALA A 141 -11.72 -15.29 -18.16
CA ALA A 141 -11.72 -15.51 -19.59
C ALA A 141 -10.34 -15.41 -20.22
N ARG A 142 -9.27 -15.08 -19.46
CA ARG A 142 -7.89 -14.80 -19.92
C ARG A 142 -7.79 -13.68 -20.96
N ARG A 143 -8.71 -12.70 -20.87
CA ARG A 143 -8.76 -11.50 -21.73
C ARG A 143 -8.16 -10.30 -20.96
N THR A 144 -6.94 -10.48 -20.47
CA THR A 144 -6.28 -9.52 -19.55
C THR A 144 -5.85 -8.23 -20.25
N ASP A 145 -5.61 -8.28 -21.54
CA ASP A 145 -5.30 -7.15 -22.42
C ASP A 145 -6.46 -6.14 -22.56
N GLU A 146 -7.69 -6.59 -22.30
CA GLU A 146 -8.88 -5.75 -22.36
C GLU A 146 -9.19 -5.07 -21.00
N MET A 147 -8.56 -5.50 -19.94
CA MET A 147 -8.93 -5.07 -18.59
C MET A 147 -8.56 -3.60 -18.32
N ALA A 148 -7.42 -3.14 -18.83
CA ALA A 148 -6.96 -1.76 -18.62
C ALA A 148 -7.95 -0.73 -19.15
N SER A 149 -8.63 -1.03 -20.28
CA SER A 149 -9.61 -0.13 -20.89
C SER A 149 -10.88 0.08 -20.07
N LEU A 150 -11.13 -0.74 -19.05
CA LEU A 150 -12.24 -0.55 -18.10
C LEU A 150 -11.92 0.45 -16.99
N ILE A 151 -10.66 0.84 -16.84
CA ILE A 151 -10.23 1.82 -15.84
C ILE A 151 -10.33 3.20 -16.49
N ASP A 152 -11.38 3.95 -16.18
CA ASP A 152 -11.54 5.32 -16.64
C ASP A 152 -10.65 6.31 -15.87
N ASP A 153 -10.72 7.58 -16.22
CA ASP A 153 -9.89 8.63 -15.63
C ASP A 153 -10.27 8.90 -14.16
N GLU A 154 -11.53 8.72 -13.78
CA GLU A 154 -11.99 8.89 -12.41
C GLU A 154 -11.38 7.82 -11.50
N VAL A 155 -11.47 6.56 -11.89
CA VAL A 155 -10.86 5.43 -11.17
C VAL A 155 -9.35 5.60 -11.12
N LEU A 156 -8.70 5.91 -12.25
CA LEU A 156 -7.26 6.12 -12.31
C LEU A 156 -6.81 7.22 -11.33
N ALA A 157 -7.44 8.39 -11.36
CA ALA A 157 -7.09 9.53 -10.49
C ALA A 157 -7.30 9.24 -9.00
N ALA A 158 -8.27 8.39 -8.65
CA ALA A 158 -8.48 7.99 -7.25
C ALA A 158 -7.34 7.11 -6.71
N PHE A 159 -6.76 6.25 -7.54
CA PHE A 159 -5.71 5.31 -7.14
C PHE A 159 -4.29 5.84 -7.34
N ALA A 160 -4.05 6.63 -8.39
CA ALA A 160 -2.70 6.99 -8.81
C ALA A 160 -2.35 8.47 -8.55
N VAL A 161 -1.06 8.70 -8.36
CA VAL A 161 -0.45 10.03 -8.48
C VAL A 161 0.18 10.12 -9.88
N ILE A 162 -0.15 11.19 -10.62
CA ILE A 162 0.21 11.32 -12.03
C ILE A 162 0.85 12.68 -12.27
N GLY A 163 1.98 12.71 -12.96
CA GLY A 163 2.61 13.97 -13.34
C GLY A 163 4.07 13.82 -13.74
N ALA A 164 4.71 14.96 -14.02
CA ALA A 164 6.14 15.06 -14.20
C ALA A 164 6.89 14.73 -12.89
N PRO A 165 8.17 14.33 -12.94
CA PRO A 165 8.90 13.92 -11.74
C PRO A 165 8.89 14.93 -10.59
N ASP A 166 8.98 16.22 -10.89
CA ASP A 166 8.95 17.33 -9.94
C ASP A 166 7.57 17.60 -9.33
N GLU A 167 6.50 17.08 -9.94
CA GLU A 167 5.13 17.20 -9.43
C GLU A 167 4.75 16.07 -8.46
N ILE A 168 5.46 14.94 -8.51
CA ILE A 168 5.10 13.73 -7.76
C ILE A 168 5.28 13.93 -6.26
N GLY A 169 6.41 14.47 -5.83
CA GLY A 169 6.69 14.71 -4.40
C GLY A 169 5.62 15.54 -3.71
N PRO A 170 5.32 16.75 -4.21
CA PRO A 170 4.26 17.60 -3.67
C PRO A 170 2.88 16.92 -3.62
N GLN A 171 2.51 16.16 -4.67
CA GLN A 171 1.24 15.43 -4.69
C GLN A 171 1.19 14.29 -3.65
N LEU A 172 2.27 13.54 -3.50
CA LEU A 172 2.36 12.47 -2.50
C LEU A 172 2.21 13.03 -1.07
N LEU A 173 2.92 14.12 -0.79
CA LEU A 173 2.84 14.80 0.50
C LEU A 173 1.44 15.36 0.78
N ALA A 174 0.82 16.00 -0.20
CA ALA A 174 -0.52 16.54 -0.07
C ALA A 174 -1.57 15.45 0.20
N ARG A 175 -1.42 14.27 -0.40
CA ARG A 175 -2.38 13.15 -0.23
C ARG A 175 -2.11 12.29 0.99
N TYR A 176 -0.86 12.06 1.34
CA TYR A 176 -0.48 11.00 2.29
C TYR A 176 0.46 11.46 3.41
N GLY A 177 1.02 12.67 3.35
CA GLY A 177 2.04 13.14 4.29
C GLY A 177 1.58 13.22 5.74
N ASP A 178 0.28 13.35 6.00
CA ASP A 178 -0.32 13.32 7.33
C ASP A 178 -0.80 11.92 7.77
N ILE A 179 -0.64 10.91 6.91
CA ILE A 179 -1.18 9.56 7.12
C ILE A 179 -0.06 8.56 7.39
N VAL A 180 1.00 8.60 6.55
CA VAL A 180 2.02 7.56 6.48
C VAL A 180 3.34 8.03 7.07
N ASP A 181 4.05 7.12 7.69
CA ASP A 181 5.38 7.37 8.25
C ASP A 181 6.49 7.01 7.24
N ARG A 182 6.16 6.16 6.26
CA ARG A 182 7.09 5.71 5.21
C ARG A 182 6.40 5.63 3.87
N LEU A 183 7.05 6.15 2.83
CA LEU A 183 6.65 5.98 1.44
C LEU A 183 7.67 5.09 0.72
N SER A 184 7.18 4.01 0.13
CA SER A 184 7.98 3.12 -0.72
C SER A 184 7.70 3.46 -2.18
N ILE A 185 8.69 4.09 -2.84
CA ILE A 185 8.55 4.54 -4.23
C ILE A 185 9.22 3.54 -5.16
N GLN A 186 8.50 3.15 -6.21
CA GLN A 186 9.06 2.33 -7.28
C GLN A 186 9.64 3.26 -8.35
N PRO A 187 10.93 3.14 -8.71
CA PRO A 187 11.62 4.08 -9.58
C PRO A 187 11.37 3.86 -11.07
N GLU A 188 10.35 3.08 -11.44
CA GLU A 188 10.04 2.81 -12.85
C GLU A 188 9.78 4.11 -13.62
N GLY A 189 10.51 4.31 -14.71
CA GLY A 189 10.35 5.48 -15.58
C GLY A 189 11.13 6.73 -15.16
N LEU A 190 11.91 6.68 -14.07
CA LEU A 190 12.76 7.78 -13.59
C LEU A 190 14.24 7.47 -13.82
N SER A 191 15.01 8.48 -14.21
CA SER A 191 16.47 8.45 -14.12
C SER A 191 16.93 8.51 -12.67
N GLU A 192 18.19 8.15 -12.41
CA GLU A 192 18.78 8.25 -11.06
C GLU A 192 18.71 9.68 -10.52
N THR A 193 18.89 10.69 -11.37
CA THR A 193 18.81 12.11 -10.99
C THR A 193 17.40 12.48 -10.60
N ALA A 194 16.39 12.19 -11.44
CA ALA A 194 15.00 12.51 -11.14
C ALA A 194 14.48 11.78 -9.89
N LEU A 195 14.93 10.55 -9.67
CA LEU A 195 14.63 9.83 -8.43
C LEU A 195 15.29 10.48 -7.21
N GLY A 196 16.57 10.92 -7.36
CA GLY A 196 17.28 11.63 -6.30
C GLY A 196 16.56 12.91 -5.89
N ASP A 197 16.21 13.75 -6.86
CA ASP A 197 15.49 15.00 -6.64
C ASP A 197 14.13 14.75 -5.95
N LEU A 198 13.36 13.76 -6.42
CA LEU A 198 12.10 13.36 -5.78
C LEU A 198 12.28 12.93 -4.32
N LEU A 199 13.32 12.15 -4.03
CA LEU A 199 13.57 11.70 -2.66
C LEU A 199 14.02 12.86 -1.76
N ASP A 200 14.73 13.83 -2.28
CA ASP A 200 15.17 15.03 -1.55
C ASP A 200 13.96 15.95 -1.26
N ASP A 201 13.04 16.12 -2.22
CA ASP A 201 11.80 16.84 -2.01
C ASP A 201 10.94 16.21 -0.90
N LEU A 202 10.83 14.87 -0.89
CA LEU A 202 10.08 14.15 0.14
C LEU A 202 10.71 14.24 1.53
N LYS A 203 12.03 14.37 1.62
CA LYS A 203 12.76 14.52 2.90
C LYS A 203 12.80 15.95 3.42
N ALA A 204 12.59 16.94 2.53
CA ALA A 204 12.64 18.36 2.88
C ALA A 204 11.43 18.84 3.71
N VAL A 205 10.46 17.94 3.99
CA VAL A 205 9.31 18.27 4.86
C VAL A 205 9.81 18.42 6.29
N PRO A 206 9.55 19.56 6.97
CA PRO A 206 9.90 19.72 8.37
C PRO A 206 9.20 18.62 9.21
N GLU A 207 9.96 18.02 10.11
CA GLU A 207 9.37 17.18 11.17
C GLU A 207 8.32 18.01 11.92
N ALA A 208 7.07 17.51 11.97
CA ALA A 208 5.92 18.16 12.60
C ALA A 208 6.01 18.07 14.13
#